data_d0667bd893602e1a11def79f11d3b895
#
_entry.id   d0667bd893602e1a11def79f11d3b895
#
_cell.length_a   1.000
_cell.length_b   1.000
_cell.length_c   1.000
_cell.angle_alpha   90.00
_cell.angle_beta   90.00
_cell.angle_gamma   90.00
#
_symmetry.space_group_name_H-M   'P 1'
#
loop_
_entity.id
_entity.type
_entity.pdbx_description
1 polymer ?
#
loop_
_entity_poly.entity_id
_entity_poly.type
_entity_poly.pdbx_seq_one_letter_code
_entity_poly.pdbx_strand_id
1 'polypeptide(L)'
;MPRNPLVPAGAWDTHTHVFDPVNFPYPTARSYTPKAAQITEYPSNFTGCTCVVVVHASVQGTSPAALVDTLGKAQAAGLTLRGLATIDINTITDAELDALHAAGVRGARLHEMSWGHGEQAGGSQIGRKIAALAERLARLGWIIGVFCDIRTWASMAEQIRAMDPRVKMVADHFGGTFPGEEKTPEFATFLELVKEGRLTVKVSGFERLYNGHGSGREGMKAIEPIVKAVIAAGPDQIVFGSDWPHTQLGVSRKGKTDQQRLDDVEDFREVPDDVHIEVLREWITDDAVWQK
;
A
#
# COMPACT_ATOMS: atom_id res chain seq x y z
N MET A 1 18.01 18.16 6.94
CA MET A 1 19.00 17.06 6.86
C MET A 1 19.26 16.75 5.39
N PRO A 2 20.45 16.26 5.01
CA PRO A 2 20.69 15.84 3.63
C PRO A 2 19.78 14.65 3.27
N ARG A 3 19.41 14.53 2.01
CA ARG A 3 18.64 13.41 1.45
C ARG A 3 19.38 12.09 1.66
N ASN A 4 18.66 10.99 1.90
CA ASN A 4 19.23 9.64 2.01
C ASN A 4 20.04 9.32 0.72
N PRO A 5 21.36 9.11 0.81
CA PRO A 5 22.24 8.96 -0.35
C PRO A 5 22.07 7.61 -1.06
N LEU A 6 21.44 6.62 -0.41
CA LEU A 6 21.21 5.30 -1.00
C LEU A 6 20.08 5.31 -2.02
N VAL A 7 19.16 6.27 -1.92
CA VAL A 7 17.97 6.30 -2.76
C VAL A 7 18.22 7.08 -4.05
N PRO A 8 17.91 6.49 -5.23
CA PRO A 8 18.10 7.14 -6.51
C PRO A 8 17.37 8.48 -6.66
N ALA A 9 17.89 9.38 -7.47
CA ALA A 9 17.21 10.64 -7.76
C ALA A 9 15.89 10.37 -8.51
N GLY A 10 14.80 10.99 -8.06
CA GLY A 10 13.47 10.78 -8.66
C GLY A 10 12.78 9.49 -8.25
N ALA A 11 13.33 8.78 -7.25
CA ALA A 11 12.68 7.58 -6.70
C ALA A 11 11.27 7.89 -6.16
N TRP A 12 10.42 6.88 -6.29
CA TRP A 12 9.04 6.92 -5.82
C TRP A 12 8.87 6.17 -4.50
N ASP A 13 8.19 6.81 -3.56
CA ASP A 13 7.51 6.11 -2.47
C ASP A 13 6.08 5.82 -2.91
N THR A 14 5.77 4.55 -3.14
CA THR A 14 4.48 4.16 -3.73
C THR A 14 3.39 3.86 -2.71
N HIS A 15 3.66 4.06 -1.41
CA HIS A 15 2.66 3.82 -0.36
C HIS A 15 2.81 4.79 0.80
N THR A 16 1.99 5.83 0.79
CA THR A 16 1.87 6.79 1.90
C THR A 16 0.41 7.11 2.17
N HIS A 17 0.11 7.59 3.37
CA HIS A 17 -1.22 8.07 3.75
C HIS A 17 -1.16 9.50 4.24
N VAL A 18 -2.23 10.26 4.01
CA VAL A 18 -2.41 11.62 4.54
C VAL A 18 -3.72 11.67 5.31
N PHE A 19 -3.73 12.34 6.44
CA PHE A 19 -4.87 12.48 7.32
C PHE A 19 -5.10 13.95 7.65
N ASP A 20 -6.27 14.47 7.27
CA ASP A 20 -6.70 15.85 7.57
C ASP A 20 -8.11 15.84 8.16
N PRO A 21 -8.27 15.39 9.41
CA PRO A 21 -9.59 15.29 10.03
C PRO A 21 -10.26 16.64 10.30
N VAL A 22 -9.53 17.74 10.25
CA VAL A 22 -10.07 19.09 10.43
C VAL A 22 -10.88 19.53 9.21
N ASN A 23 -10.32 19.36 8.01
CA ASN A 23 -10.99 19.73 6.77
C ASN A 23 -11.85 18.61 6.18
N PHE A 24 -11.48 17.35 6.46
CA PHE A 24 -12.14 16.14 5.99
C PHE A 24 -12.41 15.19 7.16
N PRO A 25 -13.46 15.44 7.95
CA PRO A 25 -13.80 14.61 9.11
C PRO A 25 -13.97 13.13 8.74
N TYR A 26 -13.45 12.25 9.58
CA TYR A 26 -13.60 10.82 9.35
C TYR A 26 -15.06 10.38 9.44
N PRO A 27 -15.51 9.44 8.60
CA PRO A 27 -16.83 8.84 8.73
C PRO A 27 -16.97 8.08 10.07
N THR A 28 -18.21 7.95 10.55
CA THR A 28 -18.49 7.20 11.77
C THR A 28 -18.16 5.70 11.62
N ALA A 29 -18.36 5.14 10.43
CA ALA A 29 -18.02 3.76 10.11
C ALA A 29 -16.51 3.61 9.83
N ARG A 30 -15.69 3.68 10.87
CA ARG A 30 -14.24 3.47 10.79
C ARG A 30 -13.76 2.54 11.89
N SER A 31 -12.61 1.91 11.70
CA SER A 31 -12.04 0.96 12.66
C SER A 31 -11.12 1.58 13.70
N TYR A 32 -10.65 2.82 13.49
CA TYR A 32 -9.78 3.59 14.40
C TYR A 32 -9.73 5.05 13.98
N THR A 33 -9.13 5.89 14.83
CA THR A 33 -9.00 7.33 14.60
C THR A 33 -7.53 7.73 14.63
N PRO A 34 -6.86 7.88 13.47
CA PRO A 34 -5.48 8.36 13.43
C PRO A 34 -5.43 9.87 13.65
N LYS A 35 -4.32 10.37 14.21
CA LYS A 35 -4.05 11.81 14.26
C LYS A 35 -3.81 12.39 12.86
N ALA A 36 -3.79 13.72 12.76
CA ALA A 36 -3.46 14.40 11.50
C ALA A 36 -2.03 14.09 11.03
N ALA A 37 -1.85 13.99 9.72
CA ALA A 37 -0.56 13.91 9.03
C ALA A 37 -0.70 14.56 7.66
N GLN A 38 -0.05 15.71 7.46
CA GLN A 38 -0.13 16.47 6.21
C GLN A 38 1.00 16.07 5.27
N ILE A 39 0.76 16.11 3.96
CA ILE A 39 1.79 15.77 2.97
C ILE A 39 3.05 16.64 3.07
N THR A 40 2.94 17.84 3.60
CA THR A 40 4.06 18.75 3.86
C THR A 40 4.98 18.28 4.99
N GLU A 41 4.51 17.31 5.79
CA GLU A 41 5.28 16.68 6.88
C GLU A 41 5.97 15.39 6.42
N TYR A 42 5.77 14.98 5.14
CA TYR A 42 6.37 13.78 4.60
C TYR A 42 7.90 13.81 4.69
N PRO A 43 8.55 12.78 5.28
CA PRO A 43 9.97 12.81 5.63
C PRO A 43 10.87 12.46 4.43
N SER A 44 10.81 13.23 3.35
CA SER A 44 11.61 13.02 2.13
C SER A 44 13.12 12.92 2.38
N ASN A 45 13.60 13.48 3.49
CA ASN A 45 14.99 13.37 3.90
C ASN A 45 15.38 11.93 4.32
N PHE A 46 14.49 11.21 5.01
CA PHE A 46 14.73 9.85 5.46
C PHE A 46 14.46 8.83 4.35
N THR A 47 13.32 8.97 3.68
CA THR A 47 12.95 8.06 2.59
C THR A 47 13.77 8.31 1.33
N GLY A 48 14.33 9.51 1.16
CA GLY A 48 15.04 9.91 -0.05
C GLY A 48 14.14 10.14 -1.27
N CYS A 49 12.84 9.86 -1.17
CA CYS A 49 11.88 9.97 -2.27
C CYS A 49 11.33 11.39 -2.40
N THR A 50 11.23 11.88 -3.63
CA THR A 50 10.59 13.16 -3.98
C THR A 50 9.34 12.97 -4.84
N CYS A 51 9.07 11.73 -5.24
CA CYS A 51 7.86 11.32 -5.94
C CYS A 51 7.08 10.39 -5.01
N VAL A 52 5.78 10.66 -4.80
CA VAL A 52 4.99 9.98 -3.77
C VAL A 52 3.62 9.59 -4.32
N VAL A 53 3.20 8.37 -4.00
CA VAL A 53 1.83 7.92 -4.21
C VAL A 53 1.07 7.99 -2.89
N VAL A 54 0.10 8.89 -2.83
CA VAL A 54 -0.82 8.99 -1.69
C VAL A 54 -1.93 7.95 -1.87
N VAL A 55 -2.02 7.04 -0.93
CA VAL A 55 -2.99 5.95 -0.92
C VAL A 55 -4.12 6.31 0.02
N HIS A 56 -5.35 6.31 -0.47
CA HIS A 56 -6.53 6.59 0.34
C HIS A 56 -6.65 5.56 1.47
N ALA A 57 -6.65 6.02 2.71
CA ALA A 57 -6.71 5.14 3.87
C ALA A 57 -8.13 4.61 4.12
N SER A 58 -8.23 3.37 4.62
CA SER A 58 -9.53 2.72 4.87
C SER A 58 -10.45 3.49 5.82
N VAL A 59 -9.87 4.25 6.76
CA VAL A 59 -10.64 5.06 7.73
C VAL A 59 -11.27 6.33 7.14
N GLN A 60 -10.90 6.69 5.91
CA GLN A 60 -11.43 7.88 5.23
C GLN A 60 -12.71 7.59 4.42
N GLY A 61 -13.17 6.34 4.41
CA GLY A 61 -14.36 5.91 3.65
C GLY A 61 -14.11 5.89 2.14
N THR A 62 -15.12 6.25 1.35
CA THR A 62 -15.06 6.22 -0.12
C THR A 62 -15.02 7.62 -0.77
N SER A 63 -15.07 8.71 0.02
CA SER A 63 -14.97 10.06 -0.52
C SER A 63 -13.51 10.40 -0.85
N PRO A 64 -13.16 10.66 -2.11
CA PRO A 64 -11.79 10.97 -2.51
C PRO A 64 -11.38 12.44 -2.23
N ALA A 65 -12.24 13.24 -1.57
CA ALA A 65 -12.01 14.66 -1.40
C ALA A 65 -10.69 15.01 -0.72
N ALA A 66 -10.35 14.32 0.38
CA ALA A 66 -9.08 14.52 1.10
C ALA A 66 -7.87 14.15 0.21
N LEU A 67 -7.98 13.10 -0.60
CA LEU A 67 -6.94 12.71 -1.54
C LEU A 67 -6.74 13.78 -2.62
N VAL A 68 -7.82 14.25 -3.23
CA VAL A 68 -7.77 15.29 -4.29
C VAL A 68 -7.17 16.59 -3.75
N ASP A 69 -7.58 17.04 -2.57
CA ASP A 69 -7.00 18.21 -1.89
C ASP A 69 -5.49 18.03 -1.66
N THR A 70 -5.09 16.84 -1.19
CA THR A 70 -3.68 16.52 -0.99
C THR A 70 -2.89 16.58 -2.28
N LEU A 71 -3.41 16.04 -3.39
CA LEU A 71 -2.73 16.09 -4.69
C LEU A 71 -2.56 17.53 -5.18
N GLY A 72 -3.50 18.42 -4.88
CA GLY A 72 -3.40 19.86 -5.14
C GLY A 72 -2.26 20.55 -4.38
N LYS A 73 -1.77 19.99 -3.28
CA LYS A 73 -0.68 20.55 -2.44
C LYS A 73 0.72 20.15 -2.91
N ALA A 74 0.86 19.43 -4.03
CA ALA A 74 2.14 18.90 -4.53
C ALA A 74 3.25 19.97 -4.60
N GLN A 75 2.96 21.13 -5.19
CA GLN A 75 3.93 22.21 -5.33
C GLN A 75 4.35 22.77 -3.97
N ALA A 76 3.42 22.98 -3.05
CA ALA A 76 3.71 23.47 -1.71
C ALA A 76 4.56 22.49 -0.89
N ALA A 77 4.38 21.19 -1.12
CA ALA A 77 5.18 20.13 -0.50
C ALA A 77 6.55 19.91 -1.19
N GLY A 78 6.77 20.49 -2.36
CA GLY A 78 7.99 20.23 -3.16
C GLY A 78 8.08 18.80 -3.69
N LEU A 79 6.92 18.14 -3.90
CA LEU A 79 6.82 16.74 -4.28
C LEU A 79 6.08 16.55 -5.61
N THR A 80 6.38 15.45 -6.29
CA THR A 80 5.55 14.94 -7.37
C THR A 80 4.55 13.94 -6.79
N LEU A 81 3.24 14.22 -6.88
CA LEU A 81 2.22 13.40 -6.27
C LEU A 81 1.37 12.64 -7.30
N ARG A 82 0.99 11.41 -6.95
CA ARG A 82 -0.07 10.61 -7.58
C ARG A 82 -0.95 10.01 -6.50
N GLY A 83 -2.17 9.59 -6.87
CA GLY A 83 -3.14 9.07 -5.92
C GLY A 83 -3.64 7.68 -6.28
N LEU A 84 -3.93 6.87 -5.24
CA LEU A 84 -4.78 5.67 -5.31
C LEU A 84 -6.04 5.94 -4.50
N ALA A 85 -7.21 5.90 -5.15
CA ALA A 85 -8.49 6.22 -4.51
C ALA A 85 -9.26 4.94 -4.11
N THR A 86 -9.86 4.94 -2.92
CA THR A 86 -10.97 4.02 -2.63
C THR A 86 -12.22 4.59 -3.28
N ILE A 87 -12.86 3.82 -4.15
CA ILE A 87 -14.05 4.23 -4.89
C ILE A 87 -15.14 3.17 -4.77
N ASP A 88 -16.38 3.61 -4.76
CA ASP A 88 -17.51 2.70 -4.97
C ASP A 88 -17.80 2.59 -6.47
N ILE A 89 -17.39 1.46 -7.05
CA ILE A 89 -17.50 1.21 -8.48
C ILE A 89 -18.94 1.17 -8.99
N ASN A 90 -19.91 0.92 -8.10
CA ASN A 90 -21.32 0.82 -8.48
C ASN A 90 -21.99 2.19 -8.61
N THR A 91 -21.45 3.20 -7.93
CA THR A 91 -22.07 4.55 -7.87
C THR A 91 -21.26 5.61 -8.60
N ILE A 92 -19.92 5.45 -8.72
CA ILE A 92 -19.06 6.43 -9.37
C ILE A 92 -19.35 6.53 -10.87
N THR A 93 -19.52 7.75 -11.37
CA THR A 93 -19.72 8.01 -12.80
C THR A 93 -18.40 8.09 -13.56
N ASP A 94 -18.46 7.96 -14.90
CA ASP A 94 -17.27 8.10 -15.74
C ASP A 94 -16.72 9.53 -15.71
N ALA A 95 -17.59 10.53 -15.59
CA ALA A 95 -17.17 11.92 -15.44
C ALA A 95 -16.39 12.16 -14.14
N GLU A 96 -16.81 11.53 -13.04
CA GLU A 96 -16.07 11.59 -11.77
C GLU A 96 -14.73 10.86 -11.86
N LEU A 97 -14.66 9.71 -12.53
CA LEU A 97 -13.40 9.00 -12.81
C LEU A 97 -12.43 9.87 -13.63
N ASP A 98 -12.95 10.57 -14.66
CA ASP A 98 -12.16 11.49 -15.49
C ASP A 98 -11.66 12.69 -14.68
N ALA A 99 -12.49 13.25 -13.80
CA ALA A 99 -12.09 14.33 -12.88
C ALA A 99 -11.00 13.87 -11.90
N LEU A 100 -11.11 12.68 -11.33
CA LEU A 100 -10.08 12.09 -10.48
C LEU A 100 -8.77 11.86 -11.25
N HIS A 101 -8.86 11.39 -12.51
CA HIS A 101 -7.69 11.22 -13.36
C HIS A 101 -6.99 12.55 -13.63
N ALA A 102 -7.75 13.58 -13.95
CA ALA A 102 -7.23 14.94 -14.14
C ALA A 102 -6.58 15.51 -12.87
N ALA A 103 -7.11 15.19 -11.69
CA ALA A 103 -6.54 15.57 -10.41
C ALA A 103 -5.25 14.80 -10.04
N GLY A 104 -4.86 13.76 -10.80
CA GLY A 104 -3.62 13.01 -10.56
C GLY A 104 -3.82 11.62 -9.96
N VAL A 105 -5.06 11.14 -9.79
CA VAL A 105 -5.33 9.74 -9.41
C VAL A 105 -4.93 8.81 -10.55
N ARG A 106 -4.29 7.70 -10.24
CA ARG A 106 -3.78 6.72 -11.20
C ARG A 106 -4.16 5.27 -10.86
N GLY A 107 -5.07 5.09 -9.89
CA GLY A 107 -5.55 3.76 -9.57
C GLY A 107 -6.65 3.73 -8.52
N ALA A 108 -7.29 2.58 -8.40
CA ALA A 108 -8.23 2.27 -7.35
C ALA A 108 -7.59 1.38 -6.28
N ARG A 109 -8.03 1.52 -5.04
CA ARG A 109 -7.60 0.71 -3.91
C ARG A 109 -8.72 -0.15 -3.39
N LEU A 110 -8.44 -1.44 -3.16
CA LEU A 110 -9.24 -2.35 -2.36
C LEU A 110 -8.46 -2.69 -1.08
N HIS A 111 -9.07 -2.40 0.07
CA HIS A 111 -8.51 -2.75 1.37
C HIS A 111 -9.43 -3.81 2.00
N GLU A 112 -9.05 -5.07 1.81
CA GLU A 112 -9.88 -6.23 2.16
C GLU A 112 -9.30 -7.03 3.34
N MET A 113 -8.17 -6.59 3.89
CA MET A 113 -7.57 -7.15 5.09
C MET A 113 -7.71 -6.16 6.24
N SER A 114 -8.40 -6.56 7.30
CA SER A 114 -8.34 -5.81 8.54
C SER A 114 -7.28 -6.44 9.45
N TRP A 115 -6.22 -5.68 9.71
CA TRP A 115 -5.15 -6.10 10.62
C TRP A 115 -5.72 -6.40 12.03
N GLY A 116 -6.19 -7.63 12.22
CA GLY A 116 -6.66 -8.13 13.51
C GLY A 116 -8.16 -8.00 13.79
N HIS A 117 -8.97 -7.57 12.83
CA HIS A 117 -10.42 -7.47 13.03
C HIS A 117 -11.21 -7.86 11.78
N GLY A 118 -12.17 -8.75 11.98
CA GLY A 118 -13.25 -9.04 11.07
C GLY A 118 -13.02 -10.19 10.11
N GLU A 119 -14.11 -10.72 9.61
CA GLU A 119 -14.12 -11.70 8.55
C GLU A 119 -13.57 -11.05 7.27
N GLN A 120 -12.58 -11.67 6.69
CA GLN A 120 -12.09 -11.27 5.38
C GLN A 120 -13.14 -11.59 4.33
N ALA A 121 -13.35 -10.68 3.41
CA ALA A 121 -14.13 -11.01 2.23
C ALA A 121 -13.46 -12.18 1.51
N GLY A 122 -14.19 -13.28 1.28
CA GLY A 122 -13.63 -14.42 0.59
C GLY A 122 -13.13 -14.05 -0.82
N GLY A 123 -12.11 -14.75 -1.33
CA GLY A 123 -11.47 -14.44 -2.61
C GLY A 123 -12.45 -14.27 -3.78
N SER A 124 -13.56 -14.99 -3.79
CA SER A 124 -14.62 -14.83 -4.80
C SER A 124 -15.31 -13.45 -4.75
N GLN A 125 -15.46 -12.85 -3.59
CA GLN A 125 -16.04 -11.50 -3.44
C GLN A 125 -15.04 -10.43 -3.89
N ILE A 126 -13.79 -10.54 -3.46
CA ILE A 126 -12.72 -9.62 -3.87
C ILE A 126 -12.51 -9.72 -5.38
N GLY A 127 -12.49 -10.93 -5.93
CA GLY A 127 -12.37 -11.16 -7.35
C GLY A 127 -13.48 -10.47 -8.17
N ARG A 128 -14.74 -10.52 -7.73
CA ARG A 128 -15.83 -9.78 -8.39
C ARG A 128 -15.62 -8.26 -8.35
N LYS A 129 -15.16 -7.70 -7.23
CA LYS A 129 -14.83 -6.27 -7.13
C LYS A 129 -13.71 -5.89 -8.10
N ILE A 130 -12.65 -6.72 -8.17
CA ILE A 130 -11.53 -6.51 -9.09
C ILE A 130 -12.01 -6.55 -10.54
N ALA A 131 -12.84 -7.50 -10.93
CA ALA A 131 -13.37 -7.60 -12.30
C ALA A 131 -14.17 -6.35 -12.69
N ALA A 132 -15.07 -5.89 -11.81
CA ALA A 132 -15.86 -4.68 -12.04
C ALA A 132 -14.99 -3.41 -12.15
N LEU A 133 -13.93 -3.31 -11.33
CA LEU A 133 -12.97 -2.22 -11.43
C LEU A 133 -12.19 -2.31 -12.75
N ALA A 134 -11.70 -3.50 -13.11
CA ALA A 134 -10.89 -3.70 -14.30
C ALA A 134 -11.62 -3.27 -15.58
N GLU A 135 -12.89 -3.62 -15.73
CA GLU A 135 -13.72 -3.27 -16.88
C GLU A 135 -13.78 -1.75 -17.09
N ARG A 136 -13.98 -0.98 -16.00
CA ARG A 136 -14.17 0.47 -16.07
C ARG A 136 -12.87 1.26 -16.09
N LEU A 137 -11.82 0.76 -15.42
CA LEU A 137 -10.56 1.48 -15.23
C LEU A 137 -9.56 1.25 -16.38
N ALA A 138 -9.73 0.22 -17.19
CA ALA A 138 -8.84 -0.09 -18.33
C ALA A 138 -8.67 1.08 -19.29
N ARG A 139 -9.72 1.87 -19.56
CA ARG A 139 -9.68 3.06 -20.43
C ARG A 139 -8.77 4.17 -19.91
N LEU A 140 -8.58 4.24 -18.57
CA LEU A 140 -7.75 5.25 -17.92
C LEU A 140 -6.31 4.79 -17.69
N GLY A 141 -6.01 3.51 -17.97
CA GLY A 141 -4.73 2.90 -17.65
C GLY A 141 -4.43 2.88 -16.15
N TRP A 142 -5.47 2.82 -15.31
CA TRP A 142 -5.32 2.80 -13.87
C TRP A 142 -4.90 1.41 -13.37
N ILE A 143 -4.12 1.42 -12.29
CA ILE A 143 -3.79 0.21 -11.53
C ILE A 143 -4.90 -0.13 -10.53
N ILE A 144 -4.95 -1.39 -10.09
CA ILE A 144 -5.77 -1.83 -8.97
C ILE A 144 -4.84 -2.30 -7.86
N GLY A 145 -4.71 -1.48 -6.80
CA GLY A 145 -3.98 -1.81 -5.59
C GLY A 145 -4.87 -2.61 -4.64
N VAL A 146 -4.39 -3.75 -4.16
CA VAL A 146 -5.15 -4.61 -3.25
C VAL A 146 -4.32 -4.95 -2.02
N PHE A 147 -4.95 -4.85 -0.86
CA PHE A 147 -4.43 -5.36 0.39
C PHE A 147 -5.32 -6.50 0.89
N CYS A 148 -4.82 -7.72 0.79
CA CYS A 148 -5.45 -8.94 1.30
C CYS A 148 -4.36 -9.94 1.71
N ASP A 149 -4.75 -11.05 2.33
CA ASP A 149 -3.81 -12.10 2.74
C ASP A 149 -3.35 -12.98 1.56
N ILE A 150 -2.31 -13.77 1.82
CA ILE A 150 -1.69 -14.62 0.81
C ILE A 150 -2.63 -15.71 0.28
N ARG A 151 -3.55 -16.23 1.11
CA ARG A 151 -4.54 -17.24 0.71
C ARG A 151 -5.55 -16.66 -0.26
N THR A 152 -5.95 -15.42 -0.01
CA THR A 152 -6.84 -14.68 -0.90
C THR A 152 -6.20 -14.48 -2.27
N TRP A 153 -4.92 -14.07 -2.32
CA TRP A 153 -4.17 -13.95 -3.58
C TRP A 153 -4.14 -15.28 -4.35
N ALA A 154 -3.82 -16.38 -3.68
CA ALA A 154 -3.78 -17.70 -4.30
C ALA A 154 -5.14 -18.13 -4.85
N SER A 155 -6.22 -17.86 -4.11
CA SER A 155 -7.58 -18.20 -4.54
C SER A 155 -8.07 -17.44 -5.77
N MET A 156 -7.47 -16.28 -6.08
CA MET A 156 -7.80 -15.44 -7.22
C MET A 156 -6.85 -15.63 -8.42
N ALA A 157 -5.87 -16.51 -8.33
CA ALA A 157 -4.78 -16.59 -9.30
C ALA A 157 -5.27 -16.80 -10.73
N GLU A 158 -6.19 -17.76 -10.97
CA GLU A 158 -6.74 -18.02 -12.30
C GLU A 158 -7.52 -16.82 -12.83
N GLN A 159 -8.26 -16.12 -11.97
CA GLN A 159 -8.98 -14.92 -12.37
C GLN A 159 -8.02 -13.79 -12.75
N ILE A 160 -6.92 -13.61 -12.00
CA ILE A 160 -5.90 -12.60 -12.31
C ILE A 160 -5.22 -12.93 -13.65
N ARG A 161 -4.93 -14.20 -13.93
CA ARG A 161 -4.38 -14.63 -15.21
C ARG A 161 -5.32 -14.35 -16.38
N ALA A 162 -6.62 -14.52 -16.18
CA ALA A 162 -7.66 -14.29 -17.20
C ALA A 162 -7.98 -12.80 -17.44
N MET A 163 -7.53 -11.89 -16.58
CA MET A 163 -7.81 -10.45 -16.73
C MET A 163 -7.09 -9.85 -17.94
N ASP A 164 -7.67 -8.79 -18.49
CA ASP A 164 -7.03 -7.97 -19.51
C ASP A 164 -5.63 -7.51 -19.04
N PRO A 165 -4.55 -7.82 -19.77
CA PRO A 165 -3.18 -7.47 -19.37
C PRO A 165 -2.90 -5.95 -19.29
N ARG A 166 -3.79 -5.12 -19.82
CA ARG A 166 -3.72 -3.66 -19.66
C ARG A 166 -4.03 -3.22 -18.23
N VAL A 167 -4.79 -4.02 -17.49
CA VAL A 167 -5.07 -3.77 -16.08
C VAL A 167 -3.93 -4.32 -15.23
N LYS A 168 -3.25 -3.43 -14.54
CA LYS A 168 -2.12 -3.79 -13.66
C LYS A 168 -2.60 -3.97 -12.23
N MET A 169 -2.29 -5.14 -11.66
CA MET A 169 -2.56 -5.46 -10.27
C MET A 169 -1.35 -5.15 -9.40
N VAL A 170 -1.59 -4.57 -8.23
CA VAL A 170 -0.53 -4.25 -7.26
C VAL A 170 -0.89 -4.82 -5.90
N ALA A 171 -0.03 -5.65 -5.33
CA ALA A 171 -0.17 -6.18 -3.98
C ALA A 171 0.51 -5.26 -2.97
N ASP A 172 -0.26 -4.73 -2.03
CA ASP A 172 0.30 -3.96 -0.92
C ASP A 172 1.05 -4.90 0.06
N HIS A 173 2.17 -4.45 0.63
CA HIS A 173 2.88 -5.08 1.75
C HIS A 173 3.17 -6.57 1.54
N PHE A 174 3.91 -6.92 0.49
CA PHE A 174 4.26 -8.31 0.14
C PHE A 174 3.05 -9.25 0.03
N GLY A 175 1.88 -8.72 -0.39
CA GLY A 175 0.64 -9.49 -0.44
C GLY A 175 0.13 -9.95 0.94
N GLY A 176 0.52 -9.27 2.01
CA GLY A 176 0.13 -9.63 3.38
C GLY A 176 0.74 -10.96 3.85
N THR A 177 1.94 -11.32 3.38
CA THR A 177 2.66 -12.54 3.76
C THR A 177 3.44 -12.34 5.05
N PHE A 178 3.22 -13.19 6.05
CA PHE A 178 3.93 -13.16 7.35
C PHE A 178 5.06 -14.20 7.41
N PRO A 179 6.05 -14.00 8.34
CA PRO A 179 7.08 -15.00 8.58
C PRO A 179 6.52 -16.41 8.81
N GLY A 180 7.06 -17.38 8.09
CA GLY A 180 6.59 -18.77 8.08
C GLY A 180 5.64 -19.11 6.94
N GLU A 181 4.94 -18.15 6.37
CA GLU A 181 4.04 -18.35 5.22
C GLU A 181 4.80 -18.49 3.90
N GLU A 182 6.08 -18.10 3.84
CA GLU A 182 6.93 -18.23 2.65
C GLU A 182 7.16 -19.68 2.20
N LYS A 183 6.74 -20.66 3.01
CA LYS A 183 6.83 -22.10 2.72
C LYS A 183 5.51 -22.69 2.23
N THR A 184 4.46 -21.91 2.15
CA THR A 184 3.12 -22.39 1.79
C THR A 184 2.93 -22.50 0.28
N PRO A 185 2.03 -23.38 -0.19
CA PRO A 185 1.63 -23.43 -1.60
C PRO A 185 1.02 -22.11 -2.10
N GLU A 186 0.33 -21.40 -1.22
CA GLU A 186 -0.30 -20.11 -1.51
C GLU A 186 0.75 -19.06 -1.85
N PHE A 187 1.85 -19.01 -1.10
CA PHE A 187 2.96 -18.11 -1.40
C PHE A 187 3.66 -18.51 -2.72
N ALA A 188 3.81 -19.81 -3.00
CA ALA A 188 4.35 -20.26 -4.28
C ALA A 188 3.48 -19.76 -5.45
N THR A 189 2.15 -19.89 -5.34
CA THR A 189 1.20 -19.38 -6.35
C THR A 189 1.29 -17.87 -6.52
N PHE A 190 1.45 -17.13 -5.42
CA PHE A 190 1.66 -15.69 -5.45
C PHE A 190 2.95 -15.31 -6.21
N LEU A 191 4.05 -16.01 -5.96
CA LEU A 191 5.32 -15.79 -6.67
C LEU A 191 5.21 -16.09 -8.17
N GLU A 192 4.40 -17.10 -8.55
CA GLU A 192 4.13 -17.37 -9.98
C GLU A 192 3.46 -16.17 -10.66
N LEU A 193 2.44 -15.55 -10.03
CA LEU A 193 1.81 -14.35 -10.56
C LEU A 193 2.79 -13.18 -10.73
N VAL A 194 3.73 -13.03 -9.79
CA VAL A 194 4.80 -12.03 -9.90
C VAL A 194 5.71 -12.35 -11.07
N LYS A 195 6.18 -13.60 -11.19
CA LYS A 195 7.05 -14.07 -12.27
C LYS A 195 6.42 -13.96 -13.65
N GLU A 196 5.11 -14.17 -13.74
CA GLU A 196 4.31 -14.01 -14.96
C GLU A 196 4.10 -12.53 -15.34
N GLY A 197 4.51 -11.56 -14.52
CA GLY A 197 4.26 -10.13 -14.72
C GLY A 197 2.79 -9.73 -14.55
N ARG A 198 1.99 -10.58 -13.89
CA ARG A 198 0.58 -10.32 -13.62
C ARG A 198 0.36 -9.51 -12.35
N LEU A 199 1.35 -9.46 -11.48
CA LEU A 199 1.28 -8.82 -10.19
C LEU A 199 2.57 -8.05 -9.90
N THR A 200 2.43 -6.77 -9.55
CA THR A 200 3.49 -5.95 -8.98
C THR A 200 3.37 -5.96 -7.46
N VAL A 201 4.47 -6.02 -6.74
CA VAL A 201 4.47 -6.11 -5.28
C VAL A 201 5.07 -4.84 -4.66
N LYS A 202 4.35 -4.24 -3.73
CA LYS A 202 4.91 -3.18 -2.89
C LYS A 202 5.79 -3.78 -1.80
N VAL A 203 7.06 -3.48 -1.90
CA VAL A 203 8.08 -3.74 -0.90
C VAL A 203 7.92 -2.67 0.18
N SER A 204 7.02 -2.90 1.12
CA SER A 204 6.52 -1.89 2.06
C SER A 204 5.92 -2.53 3.32
N GLY A 205 5.64 -1.73 4.36
CA GLY A 205 4.98 -2.20 5.59
C GLY A 205 5.79 -3.26 6.34
N PHE A 206 7.12 -3.17 6.31
CA PHE A 206 8.03 -4.15 6.90
C PHE A 206 7.72 -4.42 8.36
N GLU A 207 7.54 -3.38 9.15
CA GLU A 207 7.27 -3.43 10.58
C GLU A 207 5.90 -4.06 10.92
N ARG A 208 4.98 -4.09 9.96
CA ARG A 208 3.71 -4.82 10.10
C ARG A 208 3.92 -6.32 9.98
N LEU A 209 4.82 -6.74 9.09
CA LEU A 209 5.09 -8.15 8.81
C LEU A 209 5.99 -8.76 9.90
N TYR A 210 7.03 -8.05 10.33
CA TYR A 210 7.93 -8.55 11.36
C TYR A 210 7.46 -8.29 12.81
N ASN A 211 6.24 -7.77 13.00
CA ASN A 211 5.72 -7.51 14.34
C ASN A 211 5.86 -8.72 15.27
N GLY A 212 6.46 -8.51 16.44
CA GLY A 212 6.78 -9.57 17.39
C GLY A 212 8.13 -10.26 17.16
N HIS A 213 8.89 -9.89 16.11
CA HIS A 213 10.20 -10.45 15.78
C HIS A 213 11.36 -9.44 15.94
N GLY A 214 11.22 -8.48 16.83
CA GLY A 214 12.21 -7.41 17.01
C GLY A 214 11.85 -6.14 16.25
N SER A 215 12.83 -5.27 16.02
CA SER A 215 12.68 -4.01 15.29
C SER A 215 13.90 -3.73 14.40
N GLY A 216 13.77 -2.80 13.46
CA GLY A 216 14.85 -2.40 12.56
C GLY A 216 15.52 -3.63 11.89
N ARG A 217 16.84 -3.72 11.94
CA ARG A 217 17.61 -4.81 11.32
C ARG A 217 17.26 -6.20 11.84
N GLU A 218 16.92 -6.32 13.12
CA GLU A 218 16.54 -7.62 13.70
C GLU A 218 15.18 -8.07 13.15
N GLY A 219 14.19 -7.18 13.15
CA GLY A 219 12.88 -7.46 12.55
C GLY A 219 12.98 -7.80 11.07
N MET A 220 13.79 -7.04 10.31
CA MET A 220 14.01 -7.31 8.89
C MET A 220 14.50 -8.74 8.60
N LYS A 221 15.35 -9.32 9.45
CA LYS A 221 15.81 -10.72 9.28
C LYS A 221 14.65 -11.73 9.27
N ALA A 222 13.58 -11.47 10.01
CA ALA A 222 12.43 -12.37 10.04
C ALA A 222 11.68 -12.44 8.70
N ILE A 223 11.70 -11.37 7.92
CA ILE A 223 11.05 -11.26 6.62
C ILE A 223 12.02 -11.42 5.43
N GLU A 224 13.31 -11.55 5.68
CA GLU A 224 14.33 -11.71 4.63
C GLU A 224 14.00 -12.79 3.60
N PRO A 225 13.53 -14.02 4.00
CA PRO A 225 13.15 -15.04 3.04
C PRO A 225 12.02 -14.61 2.10
N ILE A 226 11.02 -13.89 2.62
CA ILE A 226 9.88 -13.37 1.85
C ILE A 226 10.37 -12.33 0.84
N VAL A 227 11.13 -11.34 1.32
CA VAL A 227 11.63 -10.24 0.49
C VAL A 227 12.50 -10.75 -0.64
N LYS A 228 13.47 -11.63 -0.33
CA LYS A 228 14.37 -12.22 -1.34
C LYS A 228 13.62 -13.08 -2.35
N ALA A 229 12.63 -13.85 -1.92
CA ALA A 229 11.82 -14.66 -2.84
C ALA A 229 11.00 -13.79 -3.81
N VAL A 230 10.40 -12.70 -3.34
CA VAL A 230 9.65 -11.75 -4.18
C VAL A 230 10.57 -11.07 -5.19
N ILE A 231 11.75 -10.57 -4.75
CA ILE A 231 12.73 -9.94 -5.64
C ILE A 231 13.21 -10.94 -6.71
N ALA A 232 13.51 -12.18 -6.31
CA ALA A 232 13.96 -13.21 -7.25
C ALA A 232 12.88 -13.64 -8.24
N ALA A 233 11.60 -13.63 -7.84
CA ALA A 233 10.49 -13.98 -8.71
C ALA A 233 10.27 -12.94 -9.82
N GLY A 234 10.42 -11.64 -9.50
CA GLY A 234 10.21 -10.58 -10.48
C GLY A 234 10.91 -9.28 -10.10
N PRO A 235 12.20 -9.11 -10.42
CA PRO A 235 12.92 -7.88 -10.10
C PRO A 235 12.36 -6.63 -10.81
N ASP A 236 11.59 -6.83 -11.87
CA ASP A 236 10.85 -5.77 -12.59
C ASP A 236 9.43 -5.57 -12.06
N GLN A 237 9.00 -6.38 -11.09
CA GLN A 237 7.65 -6.39 -10.53
C GLN A 237 7.63 -5.96 -9.05
N ILE A 238 8.59 -5.16 -8.64
CA ILE A 238 8.66 -4.62 -7.27
C ILE A 238 8.68 -3.09 -7.29
N VAL A 239 8.06 -2.49 -6.29
CA VAL A 239 8.10 -1.05 -6.06
C VAL A 239 8.22 -0.77 -4.56
N PHE A 240 9.00 0.24 -4.18
CA PHE A 240 9.18 0.63 -2.79
C PHE A 240 7.98 1.43 -2.25
N GLY A 241 7.68 1.29 -0.95
CA GLY A 241 6.76 2.14 -0.21
C GLY A 241 7.10 2.19 1.28
N SER A 242 7.10 3.37 1.88
CA SER A 242 7.38 3.54 3.32
C SER A 242 6.22 3.07 4.21
N ASP A 243 5.00 3.24 3.76
CA ASP A 243 3.78 3.16 4.58
C ASP A 243 3.66 4.32 5.61
N TRP A 244 4.38 5.44 5.33
CA TRP A 244 4.24 6.67 6.13
C TRP A 244 2.76 7.11 6.21
N PRO A 245 2.25 7.58 7.37
CA PRO A 245 2.95 7.93 8.61
C PRO A 245 2.99 6.81 9.65
N HIS A 246 2.84 5.54 9.26
CA HIS A 246 2.98 4.36 10.12
C HIS A 246 1.87 4.25 11.17
N THR A 247 0.63 4.11 10.72
CA THR A 247 -0.52 3.90 11.62
C THR A 247 -0.34 2.68 12.49
N GLN A 248 -0.99 2.68 13.67
CA GLN A 248 -0.92 1.59 14.62
C GLN A 248 -1.35 0.25 14.02
N LEU A 249 -0.84 -0.83 14.60
CA LEU A 249 -1.22 -2.19 14.22
C LEU A 249 -2.61 -2.56 14.76
N GLY A 250 -3.32 -3.41 14.05
CA GLY A 250 -4.61 -3.92 14.51
C GLY A 250 -4.55 -4.57 15.90
N VAL A 251 -3.43 -5.23 16.21
CA VAL A 251 -3.21 -5.88 17.50
C VAL A 251 -3.20 -4.89 18.68
N SER A 252 -2.78 -3.65 18.47
CA SER A 252 -2.79 -2.62 19.53
C SER A 252 -4.21 -2.19 19.94
N ARG A 253 -5.20 -2.52 19.12
CA ARG A 253 -6.62 -2.24 19.36
C ARG A 253 -7.36 -3.41 20.01
N LYS A 254 -6.66 -4.54 20.23
CA LYS A 254 -7.25 -5.72 20.87
C LYS A 254 -7.74 -5.37 22.27
N GLY A 255 -8.99 -5.69 22.56
CA GLY A 255 -9.63 -5.39 23.86
C GLY A 255 -10.27 -4.01 23.97
N LYS A 256 -10.08 -3.10 23.01
CA LYS A 256 -10.83 -1.85 22.96
C LYS A 256 -12.24 -2.08 22.43
N THR A 257 -13.22 -1.39 23.01
CA THR A 257 -14.58 -1.33 22.45
C THR A 257 -14.59 -0.52 21.14
N ASP A 258 -15.65 -0.65 20.35
CA ASP A 258 -15.81 0.12 19.12
C ASP A 258 -15.80 1.63 19.42
N GLN A 259 -16.49 2.05 20.49
CA GLN A 259 -16.50 3.45 20.90
C GLN A 259 -15.10 3.95 21.27
N GLN A 260 -14.32 3.18 22.04
CA GLN A 260 -12.94 3.56 22.38
C GLN A 260 -12.05 3.70 21.14
N ARG A 261 -12.23 2.84 20.12
CA ARG A 261 -11.48 2.95 18.85
C ARG A 261 -11.84 4.21 18.04
N LEU A 262 -13.08 4.70 18.20
CA LEU A 262 -13.54 5.93 17.57
C LEU A 262 -13.08 7.19 18.32
N ASP A 263 -13.08 7.16 19.65
CA ASP A 263 -12.79 8.32 20.50
C ASP A 263 -11.28 8.50 20.75
N ASP A 264 -10.53 7.40 20.85
CA ASP A 264 -9.09 7.45 21.09
C ASP A 264 -8.35 7.84 19.80
N VAL A 265 -7.77 9.03 19.77
CA VAL A 265 -6.88 9.45 18.67
C VAL A 265 -5.55 8.73 18.81
N GLU A 266 -5.18 7.95 17.79
CA GLU A 266 -3.96 7.14 17.78
C GLU A 266 -2.77 7.91 17.23
N ASP A 267 -1.66 7.89 17.97
CA ASP A 267 -0.36 8.33 17.50
C ASP A 267 0.20 7.38 16.44
N PHE A 268 1.09 7.88 15.61
CA PHE A 268 1.84 7.07 14.66
C PHE A 268 2.99 6.34 15.38
N ARG A 269 3.40 5.22 14.79
CA ARG A 269 4.56 4.47 15.27
C ARG A 269 5.85 5.12 14.76
N GLU A 270 6.90 5.04 15.55
CA GLU A 270 8.25 5.37 15.11
C GLU A 270 8.80 4.16 14.34
N VAL A 271 9.12 4.35 13.07
CA VAL A 271 9.62 3.33 12.17
C VAL A 271 10.94 3.78 11.56
N PRO A 272 11.99 2.96 11.60
CA PRO A 272 13.30 3.31 11.07
C PRO A 272 13.38 3.07 9.57
N ASP A 273 12.72 3.91 8.77
CA ASP A 273 12.68 3.80 7.31
C ASP A 273 14.07 3.81 6.65
N ASP A 274 14.98 4.60 7.20
CA ASP A 274 16.38 4.66 6.77
C ASP A 274 17.08 3.31 6.94
N VAL A 275 16.88 2.64 8.08
CA VAL A 275 17.41 1.29 8.33
C VAL A 275 16.77 0.25 7.38
N HIS A 276 15.47 0.37 7.11
CA HIS A 276 14.80 -0.53 6.14
C HIS A 276 15.40 -0.37 4.74
N ILE A 277 15.65 0.86 4.30
CA ILE A 277 16.28 1.15 3.00
C ILE A 277 17.71 0.61 2.95
N GLU A 278 18.51 0.79 4.02
CA GLU A 278 19.85 0.21 4.10
C GLU A 278 19.82 -1.31 3.94
N VAL A 279 18.97 -2.00 4.70
CA VAL A 279 18.86 -3.46 4.64
C VAL A 279 18.37 -3.93 3.26
N LEU A 280 17.41 -3.24 2.67
CA LEU A 280 16.97 -3.53 1.30
C LEU A 280 18.12 -3.39 0.30
N ARG A 281 18.92 -2.33 0.42
CA ARG A 281 20.09 -2.13 -0.46
C ARG A 281 21.12 -3.25 -0.31
N GLU A 282 21.32 -3.78 0.90
CA GLU A 282 22.18 -4.94 1.14
C GLU A 282 21.63 -6.21 0.45
N TRP A 283 20.34 -6.37 0.37
CA TRP A 283 19.68 -7.51 -0.27
C TRP A 283 19.55 -7.38 -1.78
N ILE A 284 19.37 -6.16 -2.29
CA ILE A 284 19.31 -5.85 -3.71
C ILE A 284 20.70 -5.38 -4.14
N THR A 285 21.58 -6.32 -4.47
CA THR A 285 22.96 -6.03 -4.86
C THR A 285 23.11 -5.61 -6.31
N ASP A 286 22.13 -5.93 -7.15
CA ASP A 286 22.07 -5.51 -8.56
C ASP A 286 21.65 -4.03 -8.66
N ASP A 287 22.56 -3.20 -9.15
CA ASP A 287 22.32 -1.76 -9.32
C ASP A 287 21.20 -1.49 -10.33
N ALA A 288 21.04 -2.30 -11.36
CA ALA A 288 19.96 -2.13 -12.35
C ALA A 288 18.58 -2.37 -11.73
N VAL A 289 18.47 -3.30 -10.78
CA VAL A 289 17.25 -3.53 -10.01
C VAL A 289 17.00 -2.39 -9.01
N TRP A 290 18.07 -1.91 -8.35
CA TRP A 290 17.97 -0.84 -7.36
C TRP A 290 17.55 0.51 -7.97
N GLN A 291 17.96 0.78 -9.21
CA GLN A 291 17.67 2.04 -9.91
C GLN A 291 16.26 2.11 -10.52
N LYS A 292 15.51 1.02 -10.54
CA LYS A 292 14.13 0.96 -11.04
C LYS A 292 13.14 1.42 -9.99
#